data_597d02a636485209a56bc8c8112321ea
#
_entry.id   597d02a636485209a56bc8c8112321ea
#
_cell.length_a   1.000
_cell.length_b   1.000
_cell.length_c   1.000
_cell.angle_alpha   90.00
_cell.angle_beta   90.00
_cell.angle_gamma   90.00
#
_symmetry.space_group_name_H-M   'P 1'
#
loop_
_entity.id
_entity.type
_entity.pdbx_description
1 polymer ?
#
loop_
_entity_poly.entity_id
_entity_poly.type
_entity_poly.pdbx_seq_one_letter_code
_entity_poly.pdbx_strand_id
1 'polypeptide(L)'
;MAPKRRRADQSSPQPEPEPAPAPPLRTLKSQPVVVFAHGAGAPSSSDWMVHWKKMVQDALDAVDVVTFDYPYMSGGKRRAPPKAEKLVDHHLGVVKDAASKYQGHPIILMGKSMGSRVSCMVANSDDIDVCAVVCLGYPLKGVNGVVRDETLLQLKVPIMFVQGSKDGLCPLDRLGSTRKKMTCKNELHVVDGGDHSLKVGKRYLESRMLNQHDVEMKAVKAISQFVQNSITEICT
;
A
#
# COMPACT_ATOMS: atom_id res chain seq x y z
N MET A 1 -46.71 17.27 -69.43
CA MET A 1 -45.57 16.98 -68.55
C MET A 1 -45.95 17.31 -67.09
N ALA A 2 -46.17 16.30 -66.26
CA ALA A 2 -46.59 16.48 -64.89
C ALA A 2 -45.36 16.37 -63.95
N PRO A 3 -45.23 17.16 -62.88
CA PRO A 3 -44.03 17.11 -61.97
C PRO A 3 -44.17 15.96 -61.00
N LYS A 4 -43.07 15.21 -60.85
CA LYS A 4 -42.90 14.13 -59.86
C LYS A 4 -42.79 14.71 -58.40
N ARG A 5 -43.74 14.30 -57.57
CA ARG A 5 -43.66 14.54 -56.09
C ARG A 5 -42.56 13.70 -55.47
N ARG A 6 -41.61 14.36 -54.78
CA ARG A 6 -40.63 13.71 -53.84
C ARG A 6 -41.39 13.26 -52.60
N ARG A 7 -41.24 11.98 -52.21
CA ARG A 7 -41.64 11.46 -50.91
C ARG A 7 -40.57 11.90 -49.91
N ALA A 8 -40.99 12.53 -48.83
CA ALA A 8 -40.18 12.80 -47.67
C ALA A 8 -40.03 11.48 -46.89
N ASP A 9 -38.79 11.11 -46.63
CA ASP A 9 -38.40 9.97 -45.79
C ASP A 9 -38.56 10.41 -44.33
N GLN A 10 -39.54 9.83 -43.62
CA GLN A 10 -39.74 10.04 -42.19
C GLN A 10 -39.01 8.91 -41.46
N SER A 11 -37.70 9.10 -41.16
CA SER A 11 -37.00 8.27 -40.22
C SER A 11 -37.35 8.72 -38.80
N SER A 12 -38.11 7.90 -38.09
CA SER A 12 -38.39 8.07 -36.67
C SER A 12 -37.07 7.90 -35.85
N PRO A 13 -36.82 8.76 -34.86
CA PRO A 13 -35.65 8.60 -34.01
C PRO A 13 -35.76 7.30 -33.22
N GLN A 14 -34.69 6.49 -33.25
CA GLN A 14 -34.56 5.33 -32.37
C GLN A 14 -34.38 5.81 -30.92
N PRO A 15 -35.01 5.14 -29.93
CA PRO A 15 -34.80 5.47 -28.54
C PRO A 15 -33.33 5.23 -28.15
N GLU A 16 -32.74 6.18 -27.46
CA GLU A 16 -31.40 6.02 -26.86
C GLU A 16 -31.39 4.83 -25.89
N PRO A 17 -30.31 4.03 -25.86
CA PRO A 17 -30.21 2.92 -24.94
C PRO A 17 -30.21 3.44 -23.50
N GLU A 18 -31.07 2.89 -22.65
CA GLU A 18 -31.08 3.16 -21.22
C GLU A 18 -29.68 2.93 -20.62
N PRO A 19 -29.20 3.83 -19.73
CA PRO A 19 -27.93 3.63 -19.06
C PRO A 19 -27.95 2.33 -18.24
N ALA A 20 -26.92 1.50 -18.41
CA ALA A 20 -26.77 0.26 -17.67
C ALA A 20 -26.88 0.53 -16.16
N PRO A 21 -27.57 -0.35 -15.39
CA PRO A 21 -27.71 -0.17 -13.95
C PRO A 21 -26.33 -0.09 -13.30
N ALA A 22 -26.17 0.89 -12.41
CA ALA A 22 -24.95 1.04 -11.63
C ALA A 22 -24.61 -0.27 -10.91
N PRO A 23 -23.33 -0.71 -10.87
CA PRO A 23 -22.95 -1.91 -10.16
C PRO A 23 -23.38 -1.81 -8.69
N PRO A 24 -23.87 -2.91 -8.08
CA PRO A 24 -24.32 -2.89 -6.69
C PRO A 24 -23.20 -2.41 -5.78
N LEU A 25 -23.52 -1.50 -4.88
CA LEU A 25 -22.62 -1.05 -3.82
C LEU A 25 -22.05 -2.28 -3.10
N ARG A 26 -20.75 -2.51 -3.25
CA ARG A 26 -20.06 -3.57 -2.52
C ARG A 26 -20.10 -3.23 -1.04
N THR A 27 -20.88 -3.95 -0.26
CA THR A 27 -20.82 -3.90 1.21
C THR A 27 -19.49 -4.54 1.62
N LEU A 28 -18.47 -3.72 1.85
CA LEU A 28 -17.21 -4.19 2.40
C LEU A 28 -17.40 -4.60 3.86
N LYS A 29 -16.80 -5.71 4.25
CA LYS A 29 -16.68 -6.10 5.66
C LYS A 29 -15.74 -5.11 6.37
N SER A 30 -15.89 -4.92 7.67
CA SER A 30 -15.10 -3.95 8.44
C SER A 30 -13.64 -4.38 8.67
N GLN A 31 -13.39 -5.69 8.73
CA GLN A 31 -12.08 -6.26 9.02
C GLN A 31 -11.24 -6.38 7.76
N PRO A 32 -10.02 -5.81 7.72
CA PRO A 32 -9.16 -5.89 6.54
C PRO A 32 -8.40 -7.24 6.45
N VAL A 33 -7.92 -7.49 5.23
CA VAL A 33 -6.83 -8.42 4.98
C VAL A 33 -5.59 -7.62 4.60
N VAL A 34 -4.47 -7.89 5.26
CA VAL A 34 -3.21 -7.21 5.01
C VAL A 34 -2.28 -8.13 4.22
N VAL A 35 -1.79 -7.70 3.07
CA VAL A 35 -0.70 -8.39 2.37
C VAL A 35 0.60 -7.67 2.71
N PHE A 36 1.46 -8.35 3.47
CA PHE A 36 2.64 -7.73 4.07
C PHE A 36 3.94 -8.26 3.45
N ALA A 37 4.59 -7.44 2.65
CA ALA A 37 5.81 -7.75 1.91
C ALA A 37 7.08 -7.42 2.71
N HIS A 38 8.06 -8.34 2.69
CA HIS A 38 9.35 -8.18 3.35
C HIS A 38 10.30 -7.23 2.60
N GLY A 39 11.34 -6.77 3.28
CA GLY A 39 12.43 -5.97 2.70
C GLY A 39 13.45 -6.82 1.92
N ALA A 40 14.44 -6.14 1.32
CA ALA A 40 15.44 -6.80 0.49
C ALA A 40 16.37 -7.78 1.25
N GLY A 41 16.61 -7.53 2.53
CA GLY A 41 17.67 -8.21 3.28
C GLY A 41 17.27 -9.41 4.14
N ALA A 42 15.96 -9.66 4.32
CA ALA A 42 15.45 -10.71 5.19
C ALA A 42 14.11 -11.27 4.71
N PRO A 43 13.85 -12.58 4.91
CA PRO A 43 12.60 -13.22 4.50
C PRO A 43 11.41 -12.81 5.38
N SER A 44 10.22 -13.24 4.97
CA SER A 44 8.98 -13.03 5.74
C SER A 44 8.99 -13.73 7.12
N SER A 45 9.80 -14.74 7.29
CA SER A 45 10.01 -15.48 8.55
C SER A 45 11.00 -14.82 9.51
N SER A 46 11.58 -13.67 9.18
CA SER A 46 12.49 -12.97 10.08
C SER A 46 11.77 -12.46 11.33
N ASP A 47 12.48 -12.41 12.48
CA ASP A 47 11.91 -11.96 13.76
C ASP A 47 11.20 -10.60 13.65
N TRP A 48 11.78 -9.66 12.89
CA TRP A 48 11.19 -8.36 12.65
C TRP A 48 9.84 -8.47 11.95
N MET A 49 9.75 -9.27 10.88
CA MET A 49 8.51 -9.45 10.12
C MET A 49 7.44 -10.16 10.95
N VAL A 50 7.83 -11.22 11.68
CA VAL A 50 6.92 -11.98 12.57
C VAL A 50 6.38 -11.09 13.69
N HIS A 51 7.24 -10.29 14.31
CA HIS A 51 6.86 -9.33 15.34
C HIS A 51 5.85 -8.30 14.81
N TRP A 52 6.17 -7.63 13.71
CA TRP A 52 5.28 -6.63 13.11
C TRP A 52 3.98 -7.23 12.58
N LYS A 53 4.03 -8.44 12.01
CA LYS A 53 2.82 -9.17 11.59
C LYS A 53 1.83 -9.30 12.75
N LYS A 54 2.30 -9.78 13.91
CA LYS A 54 1.45 -9.96 15.08
C LYS A 54 0.85 -8.63 15.56
N MET A 55 1.68 -7.60 15.72
CA MET A 55 1.21 -6.28 16.18
C MET A 55 0.16 -5.67 15.25
N VAL A 56 0.37 -5.78 13.94
CA VAL A 56 -0.55 -5.27 12.92
C VAL A 56 -1.86 -6.06 12.94
N GLN A 57 -1.79 -7.39 13.04
CA GLN A 57 -2.97 -8.24 13.11
C GLN A 57 -3.85 -7.90 14.30
N ASP A 58 -3.23 -7.76 15.49
CA ASP A 58 -3.93 -7.43 16.72
C ASP A 58 -4.55 -6.01 16.67
N ALA A 59 -3.81 -5.03 16.15
CA ALA A 59 -4.26 -3.64 16.14
C ALA A 59 -5.32 -3.31 15.08
N LEU A 60 -5.35 -4.05 13.98
CA LEU A 60 -6.33 -3.87 12.91
C LEU A 60 -7.55 -4.79 13.05
N ASP A 61 -7.52 -5.71 14.02
CA ASP A 61 -8.47 -6.84 14.05
C ASP A 61 -8.57 -7.51 12.67
N ALA A 62 -7.40 -7.68 12.03
CA ALA A 62 -7.34 -8.15 10.65
C ALA A 62 -7.71 -9.63 10.56
N VAL A 63 -8.51 -9.98 9.55
CA VAL A 63 -8.88 -11.38 9.26
C VAL A 63 -7.63 -12.22 9.04
N ASP A 64 -6.66 -11.67 8.31
CA ASP A 64 -5.34 -12.28 8.12
C ASP A 64 -4.31 -11.20 7.77
N VAL A 65 -3.05 -11.47 8.14
CA VAL A 65 -1.88 -10.76 7.66
C VAL A 65 -1.04 -11.74 6.85
N VAL A 66 -1.27 -11.75 5.55
CA VAL A 66 -0.61 -12.65 4.60
C VAL A 66 0.83 -12.18 4.39
N THR A 67 1.80 -12.97 4.79
CA THR A 67 3.22 -12.75 4.52
C THR A 67 3.73 -13.79 3.54
N PHE A 68 4.68 -13.43 2.70
CA PHE A 68 5.22 -14.30 1.65
C PHE A 68 6.68 -13.96 1.38
N ASP A 69 7.40 -14.89 0.75
CA ASP A 69 8.76 -14.66 0.31
C ASP A 69 8.80 -14.39 -1.20
N TYR A 70 9.52 -13.33 -1.58
CA TYR A 70 9.84 -13.14 -2.99
C TYR A 70 10.74 -14.28 -3.51
N PRO A 71 10.67 -14.61 -4.81
CA PRO A 71 11.39 -15.78 -5.38
C PRO A 71 12.89 -15.84 -5.11
N TYR A 72 13.56 -14.70 -4.91
CA TYR A 72 14.98 -14.65 -4.59
C TYR A 72 15.30 -15.04 -3.13
N MET A 73 14.29 -15.06 -2.24
CA MET A 73 14.40 -15.47 -0.83
C MET A 73 13.73 -16.81 -0.52
N SER A 74 12.89 -17.33 -1.42
CA SER A 74 12.11 -18.54 -1.18
C SER A 74 13.00 -19.79 -1.09
N GLY A 75 12.57 -20.79 -0.31
CA GLY A 75 13.26 -22.06 -0.15
C GLY A 75 14.60 -21.97 0.58
N GLY A 76 14.78 -21.01 1.48
CA GLY A 76 16.01 -20.82 2.26
C GLY A 76 17.18 -20.25 1.46
N LYS A 77 16.99 -19.92 0.21
CA LYS A 77 18.01 -19.34 -0.67
C LYS A 77 18.08 -17.83 -0.47
N ARG A 78 19.25 -17.30 -0.15
CA ARG A 78 19.51 -15.85 -0.12
C ARG A 78 20.27 -15.47 -1.41
N ARG A 79 19.56 -14.94 -2.38
CA ARG A 79 20.17 -14.34 -3.57
C ARG A 79 20.16 -12.81 -3.45
N ALA A 80 20.96 -12.13 -4.26
CA ALA A 80 20.89 -10.68 -4.37
C ALA A 80 19.47 -10.25 -4.82
N PRO A 81 18.88 -9.22 -4.19
CA PRO A 81 17.54 -8.77 -4.57
C PRO A 81 17.58 -8.21 -5.99
N PRO A 82 16.61 -8.59 -6.84
CA PRO A 82 16.46 -7.98 -8.15
C PRO A 82 15.94 -6.54 -8.03
N LYS A 83 15.79 -5.85 -9.15
CA LYS A 83 15.07 -4.59 -9.18
C LYS A 83 13.61 -4.80 -8.74
N ALA A 84 13.03 -3.82 -8.04
CA ALA A 84 11.67 -3.92 -7.49
C ALA A 84 10.61 -4.22 -8.55
N GLU A 85 10.79 -3.66 -9.74
CA GLU A 85 9.90 -3.84 -10.90
C GLU A 85 9.74 -5.33 -11.30
N LYS A 86 10.78 -6.13 -11.11
CA LYS A 86 10.75 -7.58 -11.40
C LYS A 86 10.00 -8.43 -10.36
N LEU A 87 9.56 -7.81 -9.29
CA LEU A 87 8.84 -8.46 -8.19
C LEU A 87 7.33 -8.17 -8.21
N VAL A 88 6.89 -7.26 -9.07
CA VAL A 88 5.50 -6.78 -9.13
C VAL A 88 4.55 -7.93 -9.46
N ASP A 89 4.82 -8.70 -10.51
CA ASP A 89 3.92 -9.78 -10.94
C ASP A 89 3.72 -10.85 -9.86
N HIS A 90 4.82 -11.23 -9.18
CA HIS A 90 4.74 -12.18 -8.07
C HIS A 90 3.91 -11.62 -6.91
N HIS A 91 4.15 -10.36 -6.52
CA HIS A 91 3.40 -9.73 -5.43
C HIS A 91 1.93 -9.55 -5.80
N LEU A 92 1.63 -9.13 -7.04
CA LEU A 92 0.26 -9.02 -7.54
C LEU A 92 -0.47 -10.37 -7.51
N GLY A 93 0.21 -11.47 -7.86
CA GLY A 93 -0.33 -12.83 -7.72
C GLY A 93 -0.75 -13.13 -6.28
N VAL A 94 0.12 -12.85 -5.30
CA VAL A 94 -0.21 -13.05 -3.87
C VAL A 94 -1.41 -12.21 -3.45
N VAL A 95 -1.51 -10.97 -3.93
CA VAL A 95 -2.66 -10.09 -3.60
C VAL A 95 -3.95 -10.63 -4.22
N LYS A 96 -3.92 -11.10 -5.47
CA LYS A 96 -5.07 -11.72 -6.13
C LYS A 96 -5.55 -12.99 -5.40
N ASP A 97 -4.62 -13.82 -4.95
CA ASP A 97 -4.92 -15.02 -4.16
C ASP A 97 -5.57 -14.64 -2.82
N ALA A 98 -5.04 -13.62 -2.13
CA ALA A 98 -5.61 -13.12 -0.90
C ALA A 98 -7.02 -12.54 -1.10
N ALA A 99 -7.24 -11.72 -2.14
CA ALA A 99 -8.54 -11.15 -2.48
C ALA A 99 -9.57 -12.24 -2.82
N SER A 100 -9.16 -13.28 -3.53
CA SER A 100 -10.00 -14.44 -3.87
C SER A 100 -10.38 -15.26 -2.64
N LYS A 101 -9.42 -15.48 -1.72
CA LYS A 101 -9.63 -16.23 -0.48
C LYS A 101 -10.53 -15.50 0.51
N TYR A 102 -10.38 -14.19 0.61
CA TYR A 102 -11.05 -13.34 1.60
C TYR A 102 -12.04 -12.37 0.96
N GLN A 103 -12.99 -12.90 0.20
CA GLN A 103 -13.96 -12.09 -0.56
C GLN A 103 -14.76 -11.13 0.33
N GLY A 104 -14.89 -9.89 -0.13
CA GLY A 104 -15.61 -8.82 0.55
C GLY A 104 -14.84 -8.16 1.69
N HIS A 105 -13.61 -8.58 1.99
CA HIS A 105 -12.73 -7.90 2.93
C HIS A 105 -11.86 -6.85 2.20
N PRO A 106 -11.67 -5.65 2.78
CA PRO A 106 -10.78 -4.64 2.20
C PRO A 106 -9.34 -5.12 2.22
N ILE A 107 -8.64 -4.93 1.10
CA ILE A 107 -7.23 -5.30 0.94
C ILE A 107 -6.35 -4.10 1.28
N ILE A 108 -5.44 -4.30 2.23
CA ILE A 108 -4.41 -3.33 2.60
C ILE A 108 -3.06 -3.90 2.17
N LEU A 109 -2.30 -3.14 1.41
CA LEU A 109 -0.93 -3.49 1.10
C LEU A 109 0.01 -2.87 2.13
N MET A 110 0.84 -3.70 2.73
CA MET A 110 1.88 -3.24 3.65
C MET A 110 3.23 -3.73 3.18
N GLY A 111 4.26 -2.92 3.37
CA GLY A 111 5.59 -3.33 2.98
C GLY A 111 6.69 -2.73 3.84
N LYS A 112 7.78 -3.50 4.02
CA LYS A 112 9.02 -3.00 4.59
C LYS A 112 10.01 -2.66 3.49
N SER A 113 10.58 -1.46 3.51
CA SER A 113 11.69 -1.08 2.62
C SER A 113 11.39 -1.38 1.13
N MET A 114 12.11 -2.30 0.49
CA MET A 114 11.82 -2.71 -0.89
C MET A 114 10.37 -3.20 -1.05
N GLY A 115 9.85 -3.93 -0.07
CA GLY A 115 8.45 -4.35 -0.05
C GLY A 115 7.47 -3.18 -0.14
N SER A 116 7.77 -2.04 0.53
CA SER A 116 6.96 -0.82 0.40
C SER A 116 6.91 -0.29 -1.03
N ARG A 117 8.06 -0.30 -1.73
CA ARG A 117 8.11 0.11 -3.14
C ARG A 117 7.27 -0.77 -4.04
N VAL A 118 7.41 -2.10 -3.87
CA VAL A 118 6.63 -3.07 -4.67
C VAL A 118 5.15 -2.96 -4.35
N SER A 119 4.76 -2.78 -3.07
CA SER A 119 3.36 -2.53 -2.69
C SER A 119 2.77 -1.30 -3.38
N CYS A 120 3.52 -0.19 -3.47
CA CYS A 120 3.08 0.99 -4.21
C CYS A 120 2.94 0.73 -5.72
N MET A 121 3.84 -0.07 -6.32
CA MET A 121 3.76 -0.45 -7.73
C MET A 121 2.53 -1.33 -8.00
N VAL A 122 2.26 -2.30 -7.13
CA VAL A 122 1.07 -3.16 -7.21
C VAL A 122 -0.21 -2.36 -7.05
N ALA A 123 -0.24 -1.40 -6.12
CA ALA A 123 -1.40 -0.54 -5.90
C ALA A 123 -1.70 0.42 -7.08
N ASN A 124 -0.75 0.63 -7.98
CA ASN A 124 -0.95 1.38 -9.24
C ASN A 124 -1.47 0.49 -10.39
N SER A 125 -1.61 -0.83 -10.18
CA SER A 125 -2.20 -1.73 -11.17
C SER A 125 -3.73 -1.59 -11.15
N ASP A 126 -4.34 -1.55 -12.32
CA ASP A 126 -5.81 -1.56 -12.46
C ASP A 126 -6.41 -2.97 -12.24
N ASP A 127 -5.58 -3.98 -11.99
CA ASP A 127 -5.97 -5.39 -11.84
C ASP A 127 -6.56 -5.74 -10.47
N ILE A 128 -6.46 -4.86 -9.48
CA ILE A 128 -6.84 -5.14 -8.10
C ILE A 128 -7.31 -3.90 -7.35
N ASP A 129 -8.39 -4.06 -6.60
CA ASP A 129 -8.90 -3.00 -5.72
C ASP A 129 -8.14 -3.04 -4.38
N VAL A 130 -7.36 -2.01 -4.11
CA VAL A 130 -6.60 -1.82 -2.87
C VAL A 130 -7.17 -0.64 -2.10
N CYS A 131 -7.51 -0.84 -0.84
CA CYS A 131 -8.05 0.21 0.04
C CYS A 131 -7.01 1.25 0.44
N ALA A 132 -5.81 0.79 0.81
CA ALA A 132 -4.73 1.66 1.26
C ALA A 132 -3.38 0.95 1.19
N VAL A 133 -2.30 1.75 1.22
CA VAL A 133 -0.92 1.27 1.31
C VAL A 133 -0.27 1.78 2.59
N VAL A 134 0.47 0.92 3.29
CA VAL A 134 1.29 1.28 4.47
C VAL A 134 2.76 0.95 4.20
N CYS A 135 3.61 1.96 4.28
CA CYS A 135 5.05 1.85 4.03
C CYS A 135 5.84 1.95 5.32
N LEU A 136 6.51 0.86 5.72
CA LEU A 136 7.42 0.82 6.86
C LEU A 136 8.87 1.04 6.36
N GLY A 137 9.39 2.26 6.53
CA GLY A 137 10.70 2.65 6.05
C GLY A 137 10.79 2.66 4.51
N TYR A 138 10.06 3.54 3.84
CA TYR A 138 10.14 3.65 2.38
C TYR A 138 11.53 4.10 1.93
N PRO A 139 12.24 3.36 1.03
CA PRO A 139 13.60 3.71 0.60
C PRO A 139 13.55 4.72 -0.55
N LEU A 140 13.27 5.98 -0.24
CA LEU A 140 13.12 7.06 -1.22
C LEU A 140 14.41 7.36 -1.98
N LYS A 141 15.57 7.29 -1.28
CA LYS A 141 16.88 7.51 -1.89
C LYS A 141 17.36 6.23 -2.59
N GLY A 142 17.50 6.30 -3.90
CA GLY A 142 18.05 5.24 -4.72
C GLY A 142 19.58 5.25 -4.78
N VAL A 143 20.15 4.35 -5.59
CA VAL A 143 21.56 4.32 -5.93
C VAL A 143 21.92 5.65 -6.60
N ASN A 144 23.10 6.17 -6.32
CA ASN A 144 23.59 7.47 -6.83
C ASN A 144 22.70 8.68 -6.49
N GLY A 145 21.90 8.59 -5.41
CA GLY A 145 21.09 9.72 -4.94
C GLY A 145 19.82 10.00 -5.75
N VAL A 146 19.51 9.19 -6.74
CA VAL A 146 18.25 9.29 -7.51
C VAL A 146 17.06 9.13 -6.56
N VAL A 147 16.08 10.02 -6.68
CA VAL A 147 14.83 9.95 -5.90
C VAL A 147 13.89 8.93 -6.54
N ARG A 148 13.33 8.05 -5.74
CA ARG A 148 12.40 6.98 -6.18
C ARG A 148 10.95 7.38 -5.85
N ASP A 149 10.49 8.47 -6.45
CA ASP A 149 9.17 9.03 -6.17
C ASP A 149 8.17 8.85 -7.33
N GLU A 150 8.58 8.43 -8.52
CA GLU A 150 7.69 8.27 -9.68
C GLU A 150 6.45 7.44 -9.35
N THR A 151 6.62 6.27 -8.71
CA THR A 151 5.51 5.40 -8.32
C THR A 151 4.58 6.07 -7.30
N LEU A 152 5.14 6.86 -6.37
CA LEU A 152 4.38 7.57 -5.36
C LEU A 152 3.53 8.69 -5.97
N LEU A 153 4.08 9.40 -6.96
CA LEU A 153 3.39 10.50 -7.64
C LEU A 153 2.23 10.02 -8.52
N GLN A 154 2.24 8.76 -8.92
CA GLN A 154 1.18 8.11 -9.70
C GLN A 154 0.12 7.44 -8.82
N LEU A 155 0.36 7.31 -7.51
CA LEU A 155 -0.51 6.58 -6.61
C LEU A 155 -1.86 7.29 -6.46
N LYS A 156 -2.95 6.51 -6.60
CA LYS A 156 -4.33 7.00 -6.49
C LYS A 156 -4.98 6.64 -5.15
N VAL A 157 -4.50 5.57 -4.51
CA VAL A 157 -5.04 5.08 -3.24
C VAL A 157 -4.38 5.76 -2.03
N PRO A 158 -5.07 5.89 -0.89
CA PRO A 158 -4.49 6.44 0.33
C PRO A 158 -3.20 5.72 0.74
N ILE A 159 -2.20 6.47 1.20
CA ILE A 159 -0.93 5.90 1.65
C ILE A 159 -0.48 6.49 2.98
N MET A 160 0.06 5.63 3.86
CA MET A 160 0.73 6.04 5.08
C MET A 160 2.20 5.66 5.06
N PHE A 161 3.03 6.60 5.44
CA PHE A 161 4.46 6.38 5.70
C PHE A 161 4.71 6.29 7.20
N VAL A 162 5.34 5.21 7.64
CA VAL A 162 5.95 5.09 8.97
C VAL A 162 7.45 5.15 8.77
N GLN A 163 8.07 6.25 9.21
CA GLN A 163 9.42 6.58 8.82
C GLN A 163 10.30 6.96 10.01
N GLY A 164 11.47 6.33 10.11
CA GLY A 164 12.46 6.70 11.13
C GLY A 164 13.08 8.07 10.83
N SER A 165 13.21 8.93 11.85
CA SER A 165 13.79 10.27 11.67
C SER A 165 15.30 10.24 11.37
N LYS A 166 15.97 9.10 11.63
CA LYS A 166 17.39 8.86 11.31
C LYS A 166 17.59 7.89 10.15
N ASP A 167 16.54 7.64 9.36
CA ASP A 167 16.65 6.79 8.18
C ASP A 167 17.36 7.51 7.02
N GLY A 168 18.62 7.16 6.79
CA GLY A 168 19.43 7.73 5.70
C GLY A 168 18.93 7.38 4.29
N LEU A 169 18.06 6.36 4.13
CA LEU A 169 17.45 6.01 2.85
C LEU A 169 16.19 6.85 2.54
N CYS A 170 15.67 7.55 3.55
CA CYS A 170 14.51 8.42 3.38
C CYS A 170 14.60 9.65 4.30
N PRO A 171 15.41 10.65 3.97
CA PRO A 171 15.43 11.89 4.71
C PRO A 171 14.05 12.55 4.73
N LEU A 172 13.60 12.98 5.91
CA LEU A 172 12.23 13.48 6.12
C LEU A 172 11.90 14.74 5.31
N ASP A 173 12.87 15.60 5.07
CA ASP A 173 12.72 16.79 4.22
C ASP A 173 12.40 16.41 2.77
N ARG A 174 13.10 15.41 2.22
CA ARG A 174 12.84 14.88 0.88
C ARG A 174 11.48 14.18 0.80
N LEU A 175 11.15 13.35 1.80
CA LEU A 175 9.85 12.72 1.86
C LEU A 175 8.72 13.76 1.94
N GLY A 176 8.91 14.81 2.75
CA GLY A 176 7.97 15.93 2.86
C GLY A 176 7.77 16.65 1.51
N SER A 177 8.84 16.84 0.76
CA SER A 177 8.78 17.45 -0.59
C SER A 177 8.05 16.55 -1.60
N THR A 178 8.27 15.24 -1.56
CA THR A 178 7.54 14.27 -2.40
C THR A 178 6.06 14.23 -2.02
N ARG A 179 5.73 14.12 -0.72
CA ARG A 179 4.35 14.07 -0.22
C ARG A 179 3.50 15.27 -0.65
N LYS A 180 4.09 16.46 -0.70
CA LYS A 180 3.40 17.68 -1.19
C LYS A 180 3.01 17.63 -2.66
N LYS A 181 3.67 16.79 -3.46
CA LYS A 181 3.40 16.62 -4.90
C LYS A 181 2.43 15.47 -5.18
N MET A 182 2.20 14.58 -4.22
CA MET A 182 1.27 13.47 -4.36
C MET A 182 -0.17 13.98 -4.44
N THR A 183 -0.97 13.37 -5.29
CA THR A 183 -2.39 13.70 -5.47
C THR A 183 -3.30 12.89 -4.56
N CYS A 184 -2.89 11.72 -4.14
CA CYS A 184 -3.64 10.89 -3.20
C CYS A 184 -3.50 11.38 -1.75
N LYS A 185 -4.46 11.01 -0.91
CA LYS A 185 -4.39 11.20 0.54
C LYS A 185 -3.14 10.50 1.07
N ASN A 186 -2.32 11.22 1.83
CA ASN A 186 -1.08 10.65 2.35
C ASN A 186 -0.80 11.14 3.78
N GLU A 187 -0.45 10.21 4.66
CA GLU A 187 -0.13 10.46 6.06
C GLU A 187 1.31 10.07 6.39
N LEU A 188 1.86 10.63 7.46
CA LEU A 188 3.20 10.34 7.94
C LEU A 188 3.20 10.19 9.45
N HIS A 189 3.65 9.03 9.92
CA HIS A 189 4.06 8.83 11.30
C HIS A 189 5.59 8.79 11.39
N VAL A 190 6.17 9.72 12.14
CA VAL A 190 7.62 9.76 12.35
C VAL A 190 7.97 8.98 13.60
N VAL A 191 8.83 7.97 13.45
CA VAL A 191 9.50 7.29 14.57
C VAL A 191 10.74 8.11 14.93
N ASP A 192 10.60 8.93 15.94
CA ASP A 192 11.67 9.84 16.34
C ASP A 192 12.89 9.09 16.90
N GLY A 193 14.08 9.39 16.39
CA GLY A 193 15.30 8.64 16.66
C GLY A 193 15.41 7.28 15.96
N GLY A 194 14.38 6.85 15.20
CA GLY A 194 14.33 5.56 14.51
C GLY A 194 15.20 5.52 13.25
N ASP A 195 15.81 4.37 13.01
CA ASP A 195 16.55 4.05 11.79
C ASP A 195 15.63 3.50 10.68
N HIS A 196 16.24 2.96 9.61
CA HIS A 196 15.52 2.34 8.49
C HIS A 196 14.66 1.12 8.89
N SER A 197 14.94 0.49 10.01
CA SER A 197 14.16 -0.61 10.57
C SER A 197 13.22 -0.17 11.69
N LEU A 198 13.05 1.14 11.87
CA LEU A 198 12.25 1.77 12.93
C LEU A 198 12.81 1.48 14.33
N LYS A 199 14.07 1.06 14.41
CA LYS A 199 14.77 0.79 15.67
C LYS A 199 15.34 2.08 16.21
N VAL A 200 15.08 2.34 17.49
CA VAL A 200 15.56 3.52 18.22
C VAL A 200 16.72 3.15 19.13
N GLY A 201 17.75 3.97 19.15
CA GLY A 201 18.93 3.71 19.98
C GLY A 201 18.62 3.76 21.48
N LYS A 202 19.24 2.87 22.26
CA LYS A 202 18.99 2.69 23.69
C LYS A 202 19.10 4.01 24.51
N ARG A 203 20.15 4.79 24.29
CA ARG A 203 20.35 6.10 24.99
C ARG A 203 19.23 7.09 24.71
N TYR A 204 18.70 7.08 23.47
CA TYR A 204 17.60 7.95 23.09
C TYR A 204 16.30 7.53 23.79
N LEU A 205 16.01 6.23 23.84
CA LEU A 205 14.86 5.67 24.54
C LEU A 205 14.90 6.00 26.04
N GLU A 206 16.05 5.77 26.69
CA GLU A 206 16.27 6.07 28.10
C GLU A 206 16.04 7.57 28.41
N SER A 207 16.54 8.47 27.56
CA SER A 207 16.37 9.93 27.75
C SER A 207 14.91 10.38 27.64
N ARG A 208 14.05 9.58 27.05
CA ARG A 208 12.61 9.83 26.89
C ARG A 208 11.73 8.97 27.77
N MET A 209 12.34 8.14 28.66
CA MET A 209 11.62 7.15 29.48
C MET A 209 10.70 6.25 28.66
N LEU A 210 11.17 5.82 27.49
CA LEU A 210 10.48 4.94 26.57
C LEU A 210 11.27 3.64 26.38
N ASN A 211 10.59 2.61 25.92
CA ASN A 211 11.21 1.42 25.36
C ASN A 211 10.83 1.26 23.86
N GLN A 212 11.45 0.31 23.19
CA GLN A 212 11.21 0.07 21.75
C GLN A 212 9.75 -0.30 21.49
N HIS A 213 9.15 -1.09 22.37
CA HIS A 213 7.73 -1.49 22.24
C HIS A 213 6.77 -0.30 22.32
N ASP A 214 7.02 0.67 23.23
CA ASP A 214 6.19 1.89 23.31
C ASP A 214 6.20 2.68 22.00
N VAL A 215 7.37 2.74 21.34
CA VAL A 215 7.53 3.43 20.06
C VAL A 215 6.77 2.70 18.94
N GLU A 216 6.90 1.39 18.90
CA GLU A 216 6.22 0.53 17.93
C GLU A 216 4.69 0.57 18.11
N MET A 217 4.21 0.54 19.36
CA MET A 217 2.78 0.65 19.65
C MET A 217 2.18 1.99 19.20
N LYS A 218 2.93 3.09 19.32
CA LYS A 218 2.50 4.39 18.77
C LYS A 218 2.36 4.34 17.25
N ALA A 219 3.32 3.72 16.57
CA ALA A 219 3.29 3.55 15.13
C ALA A 219 2.11 2.67 14.69
N VAL A 220 1.90 1.53 15.35
CA VAL A 220 0.80 0.61 15.05
C VAL A 220 -0.56 1.25 15.32
N LYS A 221 -0.70 2.04 16.38
CA LYS A 221 -1.93 2.81 16.64
C LYS A 221 -2.22 3.81 15.51
N ALA A 222 -1.20 4.50 15.02
CA ALA A 222 -1.35 5.43 13.90
C ALA A 222 -1.75 4.69 12.61
N ILE A 223 -1.15 3.50 12.35
CA ILE A 223 -1.54 2.63 11.23
C ILE A 223 -3.00 2.22 11.35
N SER A 224 -3.44 1.78 12.53
CA SER A 224 -4.83 1.36 12.77
C SER A 224 -5.82 2.49 12.46
N GLN A 225 -5.55 3.69 12.96
CA GLN A 225 -6.40 4.85 12.71
C GLN A 225 -6.47 5.20 11.21
N PHE A 226 -5.32 5.21 10.53
CA PHE A 226 -5.26 5.47 9.10
C PHE A 226 -6.05 4.44 8.28
N VAL A 227 -5.87 3.15 8.56
CA VAL A 227 -6.55 2.06 7.84
C VAL A 227 -8.06 2.12 8.07
N GLN A 228 -8.53 2.33 9.30
CA GLN A 228 -9.94 2.48 9.61
C GLN A 228 -10.57 3.65 8.86
N ASN A 229 -9.91 4.81 8.85
CA ASN A 229 -10.38 5.97 8.10
C ASN A 229 -10.48 5.67 6.59
N SER A 230 -9.46 5.00 6.03
CA SER A 230 -9.44 4.64 4.61
C SER A 230 -10.56 3.67 4.22
N ILE A 231 -10.87 2.70 5.07
CA ILE A 231 -11.98 1.75 4.85
C ILE A 231 -13.32 2.49 4.91
N THR A 232 -13.50 3.37 5.88
CA THR A 232 -14.75 4.13 6.06
C THR A 232 -15.02 5.02 4.84
N GLU A 233 -14.00 5.69 4.30
CA GLU A 233 -14.13 6.57 3.12
C GLU A 233 -14.54 5.84 1.84
N ILE A 234 -14.25 4.55 1.72
CA ILE A 234 -14.67 3.74 0.56
C ILE A 234 -16.12 3.26 0.71
N CYS A 235 -16.61 3.15 1.94
CA CYS A 235 -17.97 2.68 2.24
C CYS A 235 -19.02 3.82 2.22
N THR A 236 -18.58 5.08 2.13
CA THR A 236 -19.44 6.27 2.04
C THR A 236 -19.54 6.80 0.62
#